data_e78c54b15b6b6a689de68a202cde1e27
#
_entry.id   e78c54b15b6b6a689de68a202cde1e27
#
_cell.length_a   1.000
_cell.length_b   1.000
_cell.length_c   1.000
_cell.angle_alpha   90.00
_cell.angle_beta   90.00
_cell.angle_gamma   90.00
#
_symmetry.space_group_name_H-M   'P 1'
#
loop_
_entity.id
_entity.type
_entity.pdbx_description
1 polymer ?
#
loop_
_entity_poly.entity_id
_entity_poly.type
_entity_poly.pdbx_seq_one_letter_code
_entity_poly.pdbx_strand_id
1 'polypeptide(L)'
;NYNYEHNNIKSITQAIWEKAYNTIANCNVLIQNTEAHGNDFFYEGENEKNILIGEAKGLRALMHFDILRLFAPAPVTGDDAAYVPYVTVYLTSHPTHLPTSVVLDSIISDLKQAQRLLAYNDTLYNYKMMESASMRFDGNVTGTALGGDFFAYRGTRMNYVAATALLARAYQYKGDRAMAYQYAQEVYRFQSEKGWYRFTPEGNISNTNVQYRRCKLFDDILLAFYNTKIFDVYNDWFQSFYSSYSQFPIKNRTNLFTGDLADFRYRYLLHETGYSLKWVPITDASALWNVQYQYPLLPVMRMSEIYYIMCEYLAETDLPRAINLLNTLKIARGAAELNTSLTKDEFLDRMYMDATRESIAEGQTFYLYKRLNRDMYNGEYPIDMSGGKYVIPLPDSETIIQ
;
A
#
# COMPACT_ATOMS: atom_id res chain seq x y z
N ASN A 1 -22.76 8.73 1.01
CA ASN A 1 -23.76 7.67 1.23
C ASN A 1 -23.12 6.33 0.88
N TYR A 2 -22.91 5.47 1.89
CA TYR A 2 -22.45 4.09 1.71
C TYR A 2 -23.64 3.22 1.25
N ASN A 3 -24.17 3.50 0.04
CA ASN A 3 -25.26 2.73 -0.56
C ASN A 3 -24.68 1.63 -1.43
N TYR A 4 -24.35 0.50 -0.83
CA TYR A 4 -23.80 -0.66 -1.53
C TYR A 4 -24.79 -1.36 -2.46
N GLU A 5 -26.09 -1.09 -2.32
CA GLU A 5 -27.16 -1.66 -3.16
C GLU A 5 -27.26 -0.98 -4.53
N HIS A 6 -26.57 0.15 -4.74
CA HIS A 6 -26.59 0.84 -6.03
C HIS A 6 -25.90 -0.02 -7.11
N ASN A 7 -26.53 -0.20 -8.28
CA ASN A 7 -26.05 -1.08 -9.34
C ASN A 7 -24.60 -0.84 -9.76
N ASN A 8 -24.18 0.43 -9.87
CA ASN A 8 -22.79 0.75 -10.23
C ASN A 8 -21.82 0.28 -9.16
N ILE A 9 -22.18 0.35 -7.88
CA ILE A 9 -21.35 -0.11 -6.78
C ILE A 9 -21.29 -1.64 -6.78
N LYS A 10 -22.41 -2.32 -6.98
CA LYS A 10 -22.45 -3.79 -7.14
C LYS A 10 -21.54 -4.26 -8.28
N SER A 11 -21.60 -3.60 -9.43
CA SER A 11 -20.73 -3.93 -10.57
C SER A 11 -19.25 -3.75 -10.28
N ILE A 12 -18.88 -2.66 -9.57
CA ILE A 12 -17.49 -2.41 -9.15
C ILE A 12 -17.04 -3.48 -8.14
N THR A 13 -17.88 -3.79 -7.16
CA THR A 13 -17.62 -4.80 -6.13
C THR A 13 -17.41 -6.18 -6.75
N GLN A 14 -18.28 -6.58 -7.68
CA GLN A 14 -18.14 -7.82 -8.46
C GLN A 14 -16.80 -7.86 -9.21
N ALA A 15 -16.46 -6.78 -9.91
CA ALA A 15 -15.21 -6.71 -10.67
C ALA A 15 -13.96 -6.78 -9.78
N ILE A 16 -13.99 -6.18 -8.57
CA ILE A 16 -12.89 -6.28 -7.61
C ILE A 16 -12.71 -7.75 -7.18
N TRP A 17 -13.78 -8.41 -6.79
CA TRP A 17 -13.77 -9.80 -6.36
C TRP A 17 -13.22 -10.73 -7.45
N GLU A 18 -13.81 -10.71 -8.63
CA GLU A 18 -13.42 -11.55 -9.77
C GLU A 18 -11.95 -11.34 -10.17
N LYS A 19 -11.50 -10.09 -10.27
CA LYS A 19 -10.12 -9.78 -10.65
C LYS A 19 -9.11 -10.20 -9.59
N ALA A 20 -9.45 -10.05 -8.31
CA ALA A 20 -8.59 -10.49 -7.22
C ALA A 20 -8.45 -12.02 -7.22
N TYR A 21 -9.57 -12.76 -7.30
CA TYR A 21 -9.52 -14.23 -7.35
C TYR A 21 -8.89 -14.76 -8.65
N ASN A 22 -9.06 -14.07 -9.78
CA ASN A 22 -8.32 -14.41 -11.01
C ASN A 22 -6.80 -14.24 -10.79
N THR A 23 -6.37 -13.17 -10.15
CA THR A 23 -4.94 -12.98 -9.81
C THR A 23 -4.44 -14.08 -8.87
N ILE A 24 -5.23 -14.44 -7.85
CA ILE A 24 -4.94 -15.56 -6.94
C ILE A 24 -4.80 -16.88 -7.70
N ALA A 25 -5.71 -17.17 -8.62
CA ALA A 25 -5.65 -18.36 -9.46
C ALA A 25 -4.37 -18.41 -10.29
N ASN A 26 -3.98 -17.29 -10.92
CA ASN A 26 -2.72 -17.19 -11.66
C ASN A 26 -1.49 -17.40 -10.76
N CYS A 27 -1.50 -16.86 -9.54
CA CYS A 27 -0.44 -17.12 -8.56
C CYS A 27 -0.36 -18.61 -8.21
N ASN A 28 -1.50 -19.27 -8.02
CA ASN A 28 -1.55 -20.70 -7.72
C ASN A 28 -0.99 -21.55 -8.88
N VAL A 29 -1.38 -21.24 -10.12
CA VAL A 29 -0.84 -21.90 -11.32
C VAL A 29 0.68 -21.72 -11.41
N LEU A 30 1.18 -20.50 -11.19
CA LEU A 30 2.61 -20.23 -11.23
C LEU A 30 3.35 -21.00 -10.15
N ILE A 31 2.87 -21.01 -8.91
CA ILE A 31 3.47 -21.74 -7.80
C ILE A 31 3.51 -23.23 -8.12
N GLN A 32 2.38 -23.83 -8.49
CA GLN A 32 2.29 -25.28 -8.77
C GLN A 32 3.23 -25.69 -9.90
N ASN A 33 3.26 -24.94 -11.01
CA ASN A 33 4.15 -25.25 -12.13
C ASN A 33 5.62 -25.05 -11.76
N THR A 34 5.97 -24.01 -11.01
CA THR A 34 7.35 -23.73 -10.60
C THR A 34 7.85 -24.81 -9.62
N GLU A 35 7.02 -25.22 -8.65
CA GLU A 35 7.35 -26.27 -7.68
C GLU A 35 7.53 -27.65 -8.33
N ALA A 36 6.85 -27.93 -9.45
CA ALA A 36 6.96 -29.19 -10.19
C ALA A 36 8.31 -29.40 -10.89
N HIS A 37 9.13 -28.36 -11.05
CA HIS A 37 10.42 -28.44 -11.72
C HIS A 37 11.59 -28.39 -10.73
N GLY A 38 12.69 -29.10 -11.04
CA GLY A 38 13.96 -29.02 -10.30
C GLY A 38 14.66 -27.68 -10.52
N ASN A 39 15.68 -27.37 -9.71
CA ASN A 39 16.44 -26.13 -9.83
C ASN A 39 17.18 -26.01 -11.17
N ASP A 40 17.53 -27.13 -11.79
CA ASP A 40 18.19 -27.25 -13.08
C ASP A 40 17.33 -26.80 -14.28
N PHE A 41 16.03 -26.68 -14.08
CA PHE A 41 15.11 -26.14 -15.07
C PHE A 41 15.27 -24.61 -15.25
N PHE A 42 15.72 -23.91 -14.22
CA PHE A 42 15.82 -22.44 -14.17
C PHE A 42 17.24 -21.99 -14.52
N TYR A 43 17.38 -20.93 -15.31
CA TYR A 43 18.67 -20.42 -15.77
C TYR A 43 19.59 -20.02 -14.60
N GLU A 44 19.05 -19.30 -13.61
CA GLU A 44 19.76 -18.92 -12.36
C GLU A 44 19.44 -19.90 -11.19
N GLY A 45 19.04 -21.11 -11.53
CA GLY A 45 18.84 -22.20 -10.57
C GLY A 45 17.84 -21.87 -9.47
N GLU A 46 18.23 -22.18 -8.23
CA GLU A 46 17.38 -22.00 -7.06
C GLU A 46 16.97 -20.52 -6.84
N ASN A 47 17.83 -19.57 -7.18
CA ASN A 47 17.51 -18.15 -6.97
C ASN A 47 16.32 -17.70 -7.82
N GLU A 48 16.31 -18.06 -9.10
CA GLU A 48 15.20 -17.75 -10.01
C GLU A 48 13.91 -18.44 -9.57
N LYS A 49 13.99 -19.74 -9.24
CA LYS A 49 12.87 -20.50 -8.70
C LYS A 49 12.29 -19.85 -7.45
N ASN A 50 13.13 -19.47 -6.51
CA ASN A 50 12.71 -18.83 -5.26
C ASN A 50 12.04 -17.47 -5.49
N ILE A 51 12.51 -16.67 -6.45
CA ILE A 51 11.87 -15.41 -6.82
C ILE A 51 10.46 -15.65 -7.36
N LEU A 52 10.29 -16.57 -8.31
CA LEU A 52 8.99 -16.88 -8.90
C LEU A 52 7.97 -17.30 -7.83
N ILE A 53 8.36 -18.23 -6.95
CA ILE A 53 7.47 -18.71 -5.88
C ILE A 53 7.24 -17.61 -4.84
N GLY A 54 8.28 -16.90 -4.43
CA GLY A 54 8.20 -15.85 -3.41
C GLY A 54 7.32 -14.68 -3.84
N GLU A 55 7.47 -14.23 -5.08
CA GLU A 55 6.62 -13.17 -5.65
C GLU A 55 5.17 -13.61 -5.76
N ALA A 56 4.91 -14.81 -6.25
CA ALA A 56 3.56 -15.34 -6.38
C ALA A 56 2.86 -15.52 -5.03
N LYS A 57 3.56 -16.05 -4.01
CA LYS A 57 3.00 -16.19 -2.65
C LYS A 57 2.73 -14.82 -2.01
N GLY A 58 3.65 -13.86 -2.15
CA GLY A 58 3.47 -12.52 -1.65
C GLY A 58 2.30 -11.77 -2.31
N LEU A 59 2.14 -11.92 -3.64
CA LEU A 59 1.02 -11.33 -4.37
C LEU A 59 -0.31 -12.01 -4.01
N ARG A 60 -0.33 -13.34 -3.89
CA ARG A 60 -1.49 -14.09 -3.44
C ARG A 60 -1.96 -13.65 -2.06
N ALA A 61 -1.03 -13.49 -1.14
CA ALA A 61 -1.31 -12.98 0.21
C ALA A 61 -1.87 -11.55 0.19
N LEU A 62 -1.30 -10.67 -0.63
CA LEU A 62 -1.78 -9.29 -0.77
C LEU A 62 -3.21 -9.25 -1.31
N MET A 63 -3.54 -10.03 -2.34
CA MET A 63 -4.90 -10.08 -2.90
C MET A 63 -5.92 -10.61 -1.89
N HIS A 64 -5.61 -11.69 -1.18
CA HIS A 64 -6.49 -12.20 -0.11
C HIS A 64 -6.64 -11.17 1.04
N PHE A 65 -5.57 -10.44 1.36
CA PHE A 65 -5.63 -9.42 2.39
C PHE A 65 -6.54 -8.26 1.99
N ASP A 66 -6.48 -7.82 0.74
CA ASP A 66 -7.38 -6.77 0.25
C ASP A 66 -8.83 -7.23 0.21
N ILE A 67 -9.10 -8.45 -0.23
CA ILE A 67 -10.44 -9.07 -0.16
C ILE A 67 -10.92 -9.14 1.29
N LEU A 68 -10.11 -9.64 2.20
CA LEU A 68 -10.47 -9.70 3.63
C LEU A 68 -10.80 -8.30 4.17
N ARG A 69 -9.95 -7.31 3.90
CA ARG A 69 -10.15 -5.93 4.38
C ARG A 69 -11.39 -5.25 3.81
N LEU A 70 -11.86 -5.66 2.63
CA LEU A 70 -13.08 -5.13 2.03
C LEU A 70 -14.33 -5.84 2.55
N PHE A 71 -14.35 -7.17 2.54
CA PHE A 71 -15.55 -7.98 2.67
C PHE A 71 -15.76 -8.61 4.06
N ALA A 72 -14.80 -8.52 4.97
CA ALA A 72 -14.96 -9.00 6.34
C ALA A 72 -14.88 -7.85 7.36
N PRO A 73 -15.46 -7.97 8.55
CA PRO A 73 -15.22 -7.04 9.66
C PRO A 73 -13.73 -6.99 10.04
N ALA A 74 -13.30 -5.87 10.61
CA ALA A 74 -11.95 -5.78 11.15
C ALA A 74 -11.87 -6.56 12.48
N PRO A 75 -10.73 -7.19 12.80
CA PRO A 75 -10.57 -8.00 14.02
C PRO A 75 -10.90 -7.25 15.32
N VAL A 76 -10.72 -5.93 15.35
CA VAL A 76 -11.03 -5.07 16.51
C VAL A 76 -12.52 -5.12 16.91
N THR A 77 -13.42 -5.54 16.00
CA THR A 77 -14.85 -5.70 16.30
C THR A 77 -15.16 -6.96 17.11
N GLY A 78 -14.23 -7.91 17.18
CA GLY A 78 -14.42 -9.21 17.80
C GLY A 78 -15.25 -10.20 16.96
N ASP A 79 -15.68 -9.81 15.76
CA ASP A 79 -16.39 -10.70 14.84
C ASP A 79 -15.39 -11.55 14.05
N ASP A 80 -15.44 -12.86 14.28
CA ASP A 80 -14.56 -13.85 13.62
C ASP A 80 -15.38 -14.90 12.83
N ALA A 81 -16.52 -14.51 12.28
CA ALA A 81 -17.29 -15.40 11.40
C ALA A 81 -16.55 -15.66 10.07
N ALA A 82 -17.06 -16.62 9.31
CA ALA A 82 -16.51 -17.01 8.02
C ALA A 82 -17.03 -16.08 6.91
N TYR A 83 -16.15 -15.22 6.41
CA TYR A 83 -16.51 -14.19 5.42
C TYR A 83 -15.97 -14.44 4.03
N VAL A 84 -14.73 -14.90 3.91
CA VAL A 84 -14.05 -15.04 2.62
C VAL A 84 -13.21 -16.32 2.58
N PRO A 85 -13.02 -16.95 1.40
CA PRO A 85 -12.14 -18.11 1.28
C PRO A 85 -10.68 -17.71 1.15
N TYR A 86 -9.77 -18.60 1.57
CA TYR A 86 -8.35 -18.53 1.26
C TYR A 86 -7.96 -19.67 0.30
N VAL A 87 -7.66 -19.32 -0.97
CA VAL A 87 -7.49 -20.29 -2.06
C VAL A 87 -6.02 -20.44 -2.40
N THR A 88 -5.50 -21.66 -2.24
CA THR A 88 -4.08 -22.00 -2.49
C THR A 88 -3.85 -22.98 -3.63
N VAL A 89 -4.92 -23.51 -4.23
CA VAL A 89 -4.87 -24.51 -5.29
C VAL A 89 -5.67 -24.00 -6.49
N TYR A 90 -5.13 -24.21 -7.71
CA TYR A 90 -5.85 -23.93 -8.95
C TYR A 90 -6.88 -25.02 -9.23
N LEU A 91 -7.99 -24.64 -9.87
CA LEU A 91 -9.18 -25.47 -10.07
C LEU A 91 -9.90 -25.88 -8.78
N THR A 92 -9.87 -25.04 -7.76
CA THR A 92 -10.75 -25.21 -6.61
C THR A 92 -12.17 -24.76 -6.97
N SER A 93 -13.11 -25.72 -6.94
CA SER A 93 -14.55 -25.40 -7.08
C SER A 93 -15.14 -25.14 -5.69
N HIS A 94 -15.92 -24.08 -5.53
CA HIS A 94 -16.65 -23.74 -4.29
C HIS A 94 -15.76 -23.72 -3.03
N PRO A 95 -14.75 -22.83 -2.96
CA PRO A 95 -13.88 -22.77 -1.80
C PRO A 95 -14.69 -22.32 -0.56
N THR A 96 -14.50 -23.02 0.56
CA THR A 96 -15.17 -22.71 1.82
C THR A 96 -14.69 -21.37 2.38
N HIS A 97 -15.62 -20.54 2.82
CA HIS A 97 -15.33 -19.33 3.58
C HIS A 97 -14.72 -19.70 4.95
N LEU A 98 -13.79 -18.89 5.41
CA LEU A 98 -13.03 -19.13 6.62
C LEU A 98 -13.18 -17.97 7.61
N PRO A 99 -13.02 -18.22 8.92
CA PRO A 99 -12.92 -17.15 9.91
C PRO A 99 -11.84 -16.13 9.59
N THR A 100 -12.10 -14.86 9.90
CA THR A 100 -11.16 -13.76 9.66
C THR A 100 -9.77 -14.05 10.23
N SER A 101 -9.69 -14.63 11.44
CA SER A 101 -8.43 -15.02 12.09
C SER A 101 -7.66 -16.05 11.27
N VAL A 102 -8.33 -17.06 10.73
CA VAL A 102 -7.72 -18.15 9.92
C VAL A 102 -7.19 -17.60 8.59
N VAL A 103 -7.96 -16.71 7.95
CA VAL A 103 -7.51 -16.05 6.71
C VAL A 103 -6.28 -15.18 6.98
N LEU A 104 -6.25 -14.43 8.08
CA LEU A 104 -5.09 -13.61 8.48
C LEU A 104 -3.86 -14.47 8.75
N ASP A 105 -4.01 -15.61 9.42
CA ASP A 105 -2.90 -16.53 9.67
C ASP A 105 -2.35 -17.13 8.37
N SER A 106 -3.21 -17.42 7.42
CA SER A 106 -2.83 -17.91 6.09
C SER A 106 -2.08 -16.81 5.28
N ILE A 107 -2.55 -15.56 5.32
CA ILE A 107 -1.87 -14.40 4.72
C ILE A 107 -0.47 -14.24 5.32
N ILE A 108 -0.36 -14.26 6.65
CA ILE A 108 0.92 -14.15 7.36
C ILE A 108 1.87 -15.30 7.00
N SER A 109 1.35 -16.51 6.88
CA SER A 109 2.13 -17.68 6.47
C SER A 109 2.72 -17.52 5.07
N ASP A 110 1.91 -17.10 4.09
CA ASP A 110 2.39 -16.86 2.72
C ASP A 110 3.41 -15.71 2.66
N LEU A 111 3.17 -14.61 3.40
CA LEU A 111 4.10 -13.48 3.46
C LEU A 111 5.45 -13.88 4.10
N LYS A 112 5.46 -14.73 5.13
CA LYS A 112 6.69 -15.26 5.73
C LYS A 112 7.47 -16.13 4.75
N GLN A 113 6.76 -16.94 3.97
CA GLN A 113 7.40 -17.75 2.93
C GLN A 113 7.95 -16.84 1.82
N ALA A 114 7.20 -15.84 1.36
CA ALA A 114 7.65 -14.88 0.38
C ALA A 114 8.91 -14.13 0.87
N GLN A 115 8.88 -13.59 2.10
CA GLN A 115 10.03 -12.93 2.72
C GLN A 115 11.28 -13.82 2.69
N ARG A 116 11.18 -15.08 3.13
CA ARG A 116 12.30 -16.01 3.17
C ARG A 116 12.85 -16.32 1.77
N LEU A 117 11.98 -16.57 0.79
CA LEU A 117 12.38 -16.92 -0.58
C LEU A 117 13.05 -15.77 -1.32
N LEU A 118 12.60 -14.54 -1.06
CA LEU A 118 13.12 -13.33 -1.71
C LEU A 118 14.40 -12.77 -1.06
N ALA A 119 14.73 -13.23 0.16
CA ALA A 119 15.81 -12.66 0.97
C ALA A 119 17.16 -12.70 0.25
N TYR A 120 17.57 -13.86 -0.29
CA TYR A 120 18.88 -14.01 -0.92
C TYR A 120 19.06 -13.04 -2.09
N ASN A 121 18.10 -12.98 -3.00
CA ASN A 121 18.18 -12.08 -4.14
C ASN A 121 18.25 -10.61 -3.72
N ASP A 122 17.31 -10.16 -2.89
CA ASP A 122 17.08 -8.73 -2.64
C ASP A 122 18.02 -8.13 -1.59
N THR A 123 18.67 -8.97 -0.76
CA THR A 123 19.54 -8.47 0.31
C THR A 123 21.02 -8.83 0.12
N LEU A 124 21.34 -9.78 -0.77
CA LEU A 124 22.69 -10.27 -1.01
C LEU A 124 23.05 -10.25 -2.50
N TYR A 125 22.37 -11.03 -3.34
CA TYR A 125 22.75 -11.25 -4.73
C TYR A 125 22.55 -9.99 -5.60
N ASN A 126 21.32 -9.44 -5.59
CA ASN A 126 20.93 -8.24 -6.35
C ASN A 126 20.58 -7.04 -5.47
N TYR A 127 21.17 -6.92 -4.27
CA TYR A 127 20.85 -5.84 -3.33
C TYR A 127 20.94 -4.45 -3.94
N LYS A 128 21.82 -4.26 -4.93
CA LYS A 128 21.96 -2.98 -5.66
C LYS A 128 20.66 -2.55 -6.34
N MET A 129 19.83 -3.50 -6.77
CA MET A 129 18.52 -3.21 -7.36
C MET A 129 17.53 -2.66 -6.33
N MET A 130 17.87 -2.67 -5.05
CA MET A 130 17.02 -2.18 -3.95
C MET A 130 17.47 -0.81 -3.41
N GLU A 131 18.72 -0.38 -3.65
CA GLU A 131 19.37 0.74 -2.96
C GLU A 131 18.69 2.11 -3.18
N SER A 132 18.20 2.37 -4.38
CA SER A 132 17.58 3.66 -4.71
C SER A 132 16.31 3.49 -5.53
N ALA A 133 15.50 4.52 -5.58
CA ALA A 133 14.31 4.54 -6.43
C ALA A 133 14.66 4.33 -7.91
N SER A 134 15.77 4.92 -8.38
CA SER A 134 16.26 4.72 -9.75
C SER A 134 16.55 3.24 -10.01
N MET A 135 17.26 2.56 -9.12
CA MET A 135 17.56 1.14 -9.28
C MET A 135 16.31 0.26 -9.23
N ARG A 136 15.34 0.63 -8.41
CA ARG A 136 14.11 -0.17 -8.26
C ARG A 136 13.13 -0.03 -9.42
N PHE A 137 13.07 1.15 -10.07
CA PHE A 137 11.99 1.48 -10.99
C PHE A 137 12.46 1.83 -12.42
N ASP A 138 13.73 2.15 -12.63
CA ASP A 138 14.21 2.59 -13.95
C ASP A 138 14.64 1.41 -14.83
N GLY A 139 14.05 1.33 -16.02
CA GLY A 139 14.43 0.36 -17.01
C GLY A 139 15.85 0.54 -17.59
N ASN A 140 16.42 1.74 -17.47
CA ASN A 140 17.78 1.99 -18.00
C ASN A 140 18.88 1.36 -17.16
N VAL A 141 18.58 0.87 -15.96
CA VAL A 141 19.54 0.20 -15.08
C VAL A 141 19.38 -1.33 -15.07
N THR A 142 18.53 -1.88 -15.92
CA THR A 142 18.28 -3.34 -15.99
C THR A 142 19.54 -4.15 -16.23
N GLY A 143 20.42 -3.71 -17.13
CA GLY A 143 21.69 -4.36 -17.42
C GLY A 143 22.69 -4.45 -16.26
N THR A 144 22.37 -3.86 -15.09
CA THR A 144 23.20 -3.97 -13.87
C THR A 144 22.73 -5.08 -12.93
N ALA A 145 21.55 -5.67 -13.17
CA ALA A 145 21.06 -6.80 -12.39
C ALA A 145 21.85 -8.06 -12.75
N LEU A 146 22.34 -8.76 -11.73
CA LEU A 146 22.99 -10.06 -11.94
C LEU A 146 21.91 -11.08 -12.36
N GLY A 147 22.23 -11.90 -13.37
CA GLY A 147 21.25 -12.82 -13.97
C GLY A 147 20.33 -12.19 -15.02
N GLY A 148 20.51 -10.89 -15.32
CA GLY A 148 19.81 -10.18 -16.39
C GLY A 148 18.51 -9.49 -15.99
N ASP A 149 17.78 -9.03 -16.99
CA ASP A 149 16.60 -8.16 -16.81
C ASP A 149 15.46 -8.80 -16.01
N PHE A 150 15.40 -10.12 -15.96
CA PHE A 150 14.43 -10.83 -15.11
C PHE A 150 14.55 -10.44 -13.63
N PHE A 151 15.74 -10.10 -13.15
CA PHE A 151 16.01 -9.73 -11.76
C PHE A 151 15.88 -8.22 -11.48
N ALA A 152 15.58 -7.42 -12.50
CA ALA A 152 15.36 -5.98 -12.37
C ALA A 152 13.95 -5.60 -11.90
N TYR A 153 13.63 -4.31 -11.89
CA TYR A 153 12.30 -3.76 -11.56
C TYR A 153 11.75 -4.15 -10.19
N ARG A 154 12.64 -4.29 -9.19
CA ARG A 154 12.24 -4.79 -7.87
C ARG A 154 11.20 -3.92 -7.15
N GLY A 155 11.05 -2.65 -7.53
CA GLY A 155 10.05 -1.74 -6.95
C GLY A 155 8.61 -1.99 -7.39
N THR A 156 8.43 -2.67 -8.56
CA THR A 156 7.09 -3.00 -9.11
C THR A 156 6.75 -4.48 -8.98
N ARG A 157 7.62 -5.24 -8.34
CA ARG A 157 7.48 -6.67 -8.07
C ARG A 157 7.53 -6.91 -6.57
N MET A 158 6.87 -7.97 -6.10
CA MET A 158 7.01 -8.35 -4.70
C MET A 158 8.49 -8.58 -4.39
N ASN A 159 8.99 -7.90 -3.39
CA ASN A 159 10.39 -7.97 -2.96
C ASN A 159 10.46 -8.24 -1.45
N TYR A 160 11.65 -8.56 -0.95
CA TYR A 160 11.88 -8.88 0.45
C TYR A 160 11.35 -7.78 1.39
N VAL A 161 11.68 -6.51 1.10
CA VAL A 161 11.28 -5.38 1.95
C VAL A 161 9.77 -5.18 1.91
N ALA A 162 9.15 -5.34 0.73
CA ALA A 162 7.70 -5.26 0.58
C ALA A 162 6.98 -6.38 1.33
N ALA A 163 7.45 -7.62 1.25
CA ALA A 163 6.88 -8.75 1.99
C ALA A 163 7.00 -8.54 3.51
N THR A 164 8.15 -8.03 3.98
CA THR A 164 8.38 -7.67 5.39
C THR A 164 7.44 -6.54 5.84
N ALA A 165 7.27 -5.53 5.01
CA ALA A 165 6.37 -4.41 5.27
C ALA A 165 4.89 -4.84 5.32
N LEU A 166 4.49 -5.74 4.41
CA LEU A 166 3.15 -6.34 4.43
C LEU A 166 2.92 -7.24 5.66
N LEU A 167 3.95 -7.91 6.17
CA LEU A 167 3.87 -8.61 7.46
C LEU A 167 3.59 -7.64 8.60
N ALA A 168 4.28 -6.50 8.64
CA ALA A 168 4.01 -5.46 9.64
C ALA A 168 2.55 -4.98 9.55
N ARG A 169 2.04 -4.70 8.35
CA ARG A 169 0.64 -4.30 8.11
C ARG A 169 -0.36 -5.40 8.52
N ALA A 170 -0.10 -6.66 8.17
CA ALA A 170 -0.98 -7.77 8.48
C ALA A 170 -1.07 -8.02 10.00
N TYR A 171 0.06 -7.99 10.70
CA TYR A 171 0.09 -8.10 12.16
C TYR A 171 -0.58 -6.90 12.86
N GLN A 172 -0.39 -5.68 12.33
CA GLN A 172 -1.10 -4.51 12.83
C GLN A 172 -2.61 -4.65 12.66
N TYR A 173 -3.07 -5.14 11.49
CA TYR A 173 -4.48 -5.38 11.23
C TYR A 173 -5.05 -6.48 12.13
N LYS A 174 -4.27 -7.52 12.42
CA LYS A 174 -4.60 -8.61 13.35
C LYS A 174 -4.70 -8.13 14.81
N GLY A 175 -4.11 -6.97 15.15
CA GLY A 175 -4.04 -6.44 16.52
C GLY A 175 -2.77 -6.85 17.29
N ASP A 176 -1.87 -7.64 16.67
CA ASP A 176 -0.58 -8.00 17.27
C ASP A 176 0.45 -6.89 17.02
N ARG A 177 0.34 -5.84 17.85
CA ARG A 177 1.19 -4.65 17.74
C ARG A 177 2.67 -4.93 17.95
N ALA A 178 3.02 -5.92 18.78
CA ALA A 178 4.41 -6.26 19.07
C ALA A 178 5.08 -6.87 17.83
N MET A 179 4.43 -7.85 17.18
CA MET A 179 4.92 -8.42 15.94
C MET A 179 4.91 -7.41 14.79
N ALA A 180 3.89 -6.55 14.71
CA ALA A 180 3.85 -5.46 13.73
C ALA A 180 5.06 -4.53 13.87
N TYR A 181 5.39 -4.14 15.10
CA TYR A 181 6.56 -3.32 15.41
C TYR A 181 7.88 -4.01 15.05
N GLN A 182 8.01 -5.30 15.35
CA GLN A 182 9.21 -6.07 15.02
C GLN A 182 9.49 -6.08 13.51
N TYR A 183 8.48 -6.39 12.68
CA TYR A 183 8.64 -6.37 11.23
C TYR A 183 8.82 -4.95 10.68
N ALA A 184 8.13 -3.96 11.25
CA ALA A 184 8.34 -2.56 10.88
C ALA A 184 9.76 -2.08 11.18
N GLN A 185 10.34 -2.46 12.33
CA GLN A 185 11.75 -2.16 12.65
C GLN A 185 12.72 -2.78 11.65
N GLU A 186 12.45 -3.99 11.17
CA GLU A 186 13.29 -4.65 10.17
C GLU A 186 13.30 -3.83 8.86
N VAL A 187 12.13 -3.34 8.42
CA VAL A 187 12.05 -2.44 7.25
C VAL A 187 12.73 -1.10 7.52
N TYR A 188 12.51 -0.52 8.70
CA TYR A 188 13.11 0.76 9.09
C TYR A 188 14.64 0.75 9.03
N ARG A 189 15.30 -0.37 9.35
CA ARG A 189 16.76 -0.52 9.26
C ARG A 189 17.29 -0.33 7.85
N PHE A 190 16.55 -0.67 6.81
CA PHE A 190 16.96 -0.39 5.44
C PHE A 190 17.05 1.11 5.15
N GLN A 191 16.21 1.92 5.78
CA GLN A 191 16.35 3.38 5.68
C GLN A 191 17.42 3.93 6.61
N SER A 192 17.38 3.59 7.90
CA SER A 192 18.24 4.19 8.92
C SER A 192 19.70 3.76 8.86
N GLU A 193 19.98 2.52 8.47
CA GLU A 193 21.34 1.96 8.45
C GLU A 193 21.93 1.94 7.05
N LYS A 194 21.10 1.64 6.02
CA LYS A 194 21.58 1.48 4.63
C LYS A 194 21.26 2.69 3.73
N GLY A 195 20.41 3.63 4.17
CA GLY A 195 20.00 4.79 3.39
C GLY A 195 19.12 4.47 2.19
N TRP A 196 18.49 3.28 2.16
CA TRP A 196 17.49 2.93 1.16
C TRP A 196 16.16 3.62 1.47
N TYR A 197 15.26 3.76 0.49
CA TYR A 197 13.91 4.31 0.70
C TYR A 197 13.89 5.68 1.40
N ARG A 198 14.79 6.58 1.00
CA ARG A 198 14.83 7.95 1.55
C ARG A 198 13.55 8.70 1.22
N PHE A 199 13.13 9.58 2.10
CA PHE A 199 12.00 10.45 1.81
C PHE A 199 12.31 11.37 0.64
N THR A 200 11.30 11.59 -0.22
CA THR A 200 11.44 12.48 -1.38
C THR A 200 11.75 13.91 -0.93
N PRO A 201 12.89 14.49 -1.34
CA PRO A 201 13.27 15.85 -0.96
C PRO A 201 12.31 16.90 -1.52
N GLU A 202 12.13 18.03 -0.81
CA GLU A 202 11.29 19.15 -1.25
C GLU A 202 11.61 19.61 -2.68
N GLY A 203 12.89 19.73 -3.04
CA GLY A 203 13.30 20.15 -4.37
C GLY A 203 12.76 19.30 -5.52
N ASN A 204 12.40 18.04 -5.25
CA ASN A 204 11.82 17.13 -6.25
C ASN A 204 10.30 17.27 -6.39
N ILE A 205 9.63 18.00 -5.51
CA ILE A 205 8.18 18.16 -5.48
C ILE A 205 7.71 19.61 -5.55
N SER A 206 8.61 20.59 -5.40
CA SER A 206 8.28 22.02 -5.30
C SER A 206 8.31 22.77 -6.63
N ASN A 207 8.57 22.10 -7.76
CA ASN A 207 8.58 22.77 -9.06
C ASN A 207 7.23 23.45 -9.33
N THR A 208 7.24 24.65 -9.90
CA THR A 208 6.03 25.38 -10.26
C THR A 208 5.19 24.64 -11.29
N ASN A 209 5.84 23.97 -12.25
CA ASN A 209 5.16 23.11 -13.22
C ASN A 209 4.99 21.70 -12.63
N VAL A 210 3.74 21.25 -12.48
CA VAL A 210 3.40 19.91 -11.96
C VAL A 210 4.01 18.79 -12.78
N GLN A 211 4.25 18.97 -14.08
CA GLN A 211 4.87 18.02 -14.99
C GLN A 211 6.30 17.61 -14.56
N TYR A 212 6.93 18.38 -13.68
CA TYR A 212 8.27 18.11 -13.18
C TYR A 212 8.31 17.70 -11.70
N ARG A 213 7.14 17.50 -11.07
CA ARG A 213 7.04 17.11 -9.65
C ARG A 213 7.02 15.59 -9.46
N ARG A 214 7.68 15.11 -8.43
CA ARG A 214 7.54 13.72 -7.96
C ARG A 214 6.33 13.57 -7.04
N CYS A 215 5.13 13.83 -7.55
CA CYS A 215 3.89 13.89 -6.76
C CYS A 215 3.55 12.57 -6.03
N LYS A 216 4.05 11.42 -6.49
CA LYS A 216 3.81 10.13 -5.84
C LYS A 216 4.78 9.82 -4.69
N LEU A 217 5.69 10.76 -4.33
CA LEU A 217 6.72 10.53 -3.32
C LEU A 217 7.51 9.26 -3.62
N PHE A 218 8.02 9.22 -4.84
CA PHE A 218 8.60 8.07 -5.52
C PHE A 218 9.74 7.39 -4.76
N ASP A 219 10.53 8.18 -4.03
CA ASP A 219 11.79 7.71 -3.44
C ASP A 219 11.53 6.75 -2.26
N ASP A 220 10.42 6.90 -1.54
CA ASP A 220 10.08 6.11 -0.35
C ASP A 220 9.02 5.02 -0.58
N ILE A 221 8.70 4.72 -1.85
CA ILE A 221 7.80 3.60 -2.20
C ILE A 221 8.50 2.26 -1.98
N LEU A 222 7.90 1.39 -1.17
CA LEU A 222 8.36 0.03 -0.90
C LEU A 222 7.88 -0.96 -1.96
N LEU A 223 6.63 -0.78 -2.41
CA LEU A 223 5.99 -1.56 -3.46
C LEU A 223 5.01 -0.67 -4.22
N ALA A 224 5.01 -0.78 -5.54
CA ALA A 224 3.99 -0.23 -6.42
C ALA A 224 3.61 -1.24 -7.50
N PHE A 225 2.40 -1.13 -8.03
CA PHE A 225 2.07 -1.76 -9.30
C PHE A 225 2.35 -0.79 -10.44
N TYR A 226 2.67 -1.32 -11.61
CA TYR A 226 2.91 -0.52 -12.81
C TYR A 226 1.76 -0.71 -13.79
N ASN A 227 1.05 0.38 -14.11
CA ASN A 227 -0.09 0.35 -15.03
C ASN A 227 -0.05 1.52 -16.01
N THR A 228 0.28 1.24 -17.25
CA THR A 228 0.35 2.26 -18.32
C THR A 228 -1.02 2.84 -18.69
N LYS A 229 -2.11 2.15 -18.32
CA LYS A 229 -3.50 2.60 -18.57
C LYS A 229 -4.08 3.39 -17.40
N ILE A 230 -3.28 3.73 -16.39
CA ILE A 230 -3.78 4.49 -15.22
C ILE A 230 -4.37 5.84 -15.63
N PHE A 231 -3.91 6.40 -16.74
CA PHE A 231 -4.43 7.65 -17.29
C PHE A 231 -5.91 7.57 -17.65
N ASP A 232 -6.34 6.50 -18.30
CA ASP A 232 -7.74 6.33 -18.68
C ASP A 232 -8.63 6.30 -17.44
N VAL A 233 -8.21 5.52 -16.42
CA VAL A 233 -8.91 5.42 -15.13
C VAL A 233 -8.93 6.77 -14.42
N TYR A 234 -7.81 7.48 -14.40
CA TYR A 234 -7.70 8.78 -13.75
C TYR A 234 -8.55 9.85 -14.44
N ASN A 235 -8.53 9.88 -15.76
CA ASN A 235 -9.28 10.85 -16.57
C ASN A 235 -10.79 10.71 -16.32
N ASP A 236 -11.27 9.48 -16.19
CA ASP A 236 -12.68 9.20 -15.96
C ASP A 236 -13.14 9.61 -14.55
N TRP A 237 -12.29 9.49 -13.53
CA TRP A 237 -12.68 9.66 -12.12
C TRP A 237 -12.18 10.95 -11.46
N PHE A 238 -11.06 11.51 -11.92
CA PHE A 238 -10.40 12.62 -11.23
C PHE A 238 -10.23 13.90 -12.07
N GLN A 239 -10.25 13.81 -13.41
CA GLN A 239 -9.96 14.93 -14.29
C GLN A 239 -11.03 15.28 -15.32
N SER A 240 -12.21 14.72 -15.28
CA SER A 240 -13.21 15.09 -16.27
C SER A 240 -13.57 16.58 -16.15
N PHE A 241 -12.80 17.42 -16.83
CA PHE A 241 -13.15 18.83 -17.07
C PHE A 241 -14.48 18.97 -17.82
N TYR A 242 -15.01 17.90 -18.37
CA TYR A 242 -16.20 17.85 -19.22
C TYR A 242 -17.44 17.27 -18.53
N SER A 243 -17.31 16.68 -17.34
CA SER A 243 -18.47 16.24 -16.57
C SER A 243 -18.39 16.71 -15.13
N SER A 244 -19.38 17.48 -14.70
CA SER A 244 -19.55 17.97 -13.33
C SER A 244 -19.79 16.82 -12.30
N TYR A 245 -19.74 15.55 -12.69
CA TYR A 245 -20.14 14.41 -11.89
C TYR A 245 -19.01 13.49 -11.42
N SER A 246 -17.79 13.65 -11.94
CA SER A 246 -16.70 12.69 -11.71
C SER A 246 -15.52 13.23 -10.90
N GLN A 247 -15.64 14.39 -10.30
CA GLN A 247 -14.54 14.98 -9.56
C GLN A 247 -14.64 14.65 -8.07
N PHE A 248 -13.56 14.15 -7.49
CA PHE A 248 -13.44 13.88 -6.04
C PHE A 248 -12.48 14.89 -5.39
N PRO A 249 -12.84 16.20 -5.31
CA PRO A 249 -12.02 17.15 -4.60
C PRO A 249 -12.15 16.92 -3.10
N ILE A 250 -11.08 17.17 -2.37
CA ILE A 250 -11.13 17.29 -0.92
C ILE A 250 -11.77 18.64 -0.61
N LYS A 251 -12.98 18.61 -0.12
CA LYS A 251 -13.61 19.79 0.46
C LYS A 251 -12.81 20.22 1.68
N ASN A 252 -12.67 21.51 1.89
CA ASN A 252 -11.99 22.03 3.08
C ASN A 252 -10.57 21.48 3.30
N ARG A 253 -9.78 21.35 2.22
CA ARG A 253 -8.40 20.86 2.30
C ARG A 253 -7.57 21.57 3.40
N THR A 254 -7.85 22.84 3.68
CA THR A 254 -7.20 23.62 4.73
C THR A 254 -7.47 23.03 6.11
N ASN A 255 -8.69 22.55 6.39
CA ASN A 255 -9.03 21.94 7.68
C ASN A 255 -8.26 20.63 7.91
N LEU A 256 -8.09 19.84 6.84
CA LEU A 256 -7.30 18.61 6.91
C LEU A 256 -5.83 18.88 7.28
N PHE A 257 -5.32 20.08 6.93
CA PHE A 257 -3.95 20.51 7.23
C PHE A 257 -3.87 21.63 8.27
N THR A 258 -4.90 21.79 9.11
CA THR A 258 -4.89 22.80 10.17
C THR A 258 -3.64 22.65 11.04
N GLY A 259 -2.91 23.77 11.22
CA GLY A 259 -1.66 23.80 11.96
C GLY A 259 -0.40 23.34 11.19
N ASP A 260 -0.57 22.86 9.93
CA ASP A 260 0.51 22.32 9.10
C ASP A 260 0.46 22.85 7.65
N LEU A 261 0.15 24.12 7.43
CA LEU A 261 0.03 24.70 6.08
C LEU A 261 1.36 24.76 5.31
N ALA A 262 2.48 24.58 5.99
CA ALA A 262 3.81 24.44 5.38
C ALA A 262 4.06 23.04 4.79
N ASP A 263 3.24 22.06 5.15
CA ASP A 263 3.36 20.66 4.71
C ASP A 263 3.42 20.57 3.18
N PHE A 264 4.41 19.84 2.68
CA PHE A 264 4.62 19.65 1.24
C PHE A 264 3.42 19.00 0.54
N ARG A 265 2.71 18.10 1.25
CA ARG A 265 1.51 17.45 0.74
C ARG A 265 0.39 18.45 0.48
N TYR A 266 0.24 19.46 1.36
CA TYR A 266 -0.71 20.56 1.15
C TYR A 266 -0.27 21.48 0.03
N ARG A 267 1.00 21.91 0.03
CA ARG A 267 1.51 22.94 -0.88
C ARG A 267 1.72 22.44 -2.30
N TYR A 268 2.14 21.20 -2.46
CA TYR A 268 2.65 20.70 -3.75
C TYR A 268 1.92 19.48 -4.29
N LEU A 269 1.20 18.71 -3.46
CA LEU A 269 0.51 17.49 -3.88
C LEU A 269 -1.01 17.65 -3.99
N LEU A 270 -1.52 18.82 -3.59
CA LEU A 270 -2.93 19.19 -3.73
C LEU A 270 -3.06 20.46 -4.57
N HIS A 271 -3.96 20.41 -5.55
CA HIS A 271 -4.38 21.60 -6.27
C HIS A 271 -5.20 22.52 -5.36
N GLU A 272 -5.26 23.81 -5.67
CA GLU A 272 -6.03 24.80 -4.88
C GLU A 272 -7.53 24.47 -4.78
N THR A 273 -8.08 23.78 -5.77
CA THR A 273 -9.46 23.30 -5.82
C THR A 273 -9.68 21.97 -5.08
N GLY A 274 -8.64 21.39 -4.46
CA GLY A 274 -8.72 20.17 -3.65
C GLY A 274 -8.39 18.86 -4.37
N TYR A 275 -8.00 18.88 -5.65
CA TYR A 275 -7.59 17.67 -6.35
C TYR A 275 -6.20 17.20 -5.94
N SER A 276 -6.03 15.87 -5.89
CA SER A 276 -4.72 15.27 -5.74
C SER A 276 -3.91 15.39 -7.04
N LEU A 277 -2.72 15.96 -6.96
CA LEU A 277 -1.79 16.05 -8.08
C LEU A 277 -0.98 14.75 -8.31
N LYS A 278 -1.14 13.76 -7.45
CA LYS A 278 -0.48 12.45 -7.58
C LYS A 278 -0.83 11.73 -8.90
N TRP A 279 -1.98 12.04 -9.47
CA TRP A 279 -2.52 11.34 -10.63
C TRP A 279 -2.53 12.19 -11.91
N VAL A 280 -1.98 13.38 -11.87
CA VAL A 280 -1.87 14.24 -13.07
C VAL A 280 -0.98 13.56 -14.11
N PRO A 281 -1.44 13.43 -15.36
CA PRO A 281 -0.65 12.85 -16.44
C PRO A 281 0.64 13.62 -16.68
N ILE A 282 1.73 12.91 -16.89
CA ILE A 282 2.99 13.51 -17.33
C ILE A 282 3.04 13.38 -18.86
N THR A 283 2.74 14.47 -19.56
CA THR A 283 2.67 14.54 -21.01
C THR A 283 3.82 15.33 -21.63
N ASP A 284 4.58 16.07 -20.82
CA ASP A 284 5.74 16.81 -21.27
C ASP A 284 6.93 15.87 -21.53
N ALA A 285 7.30 15.71 -22.79
CA ALA A 285 8.39 14.85 -23.20
C ALA A 285 9.77 15.32 -22.68
N SER A 286 9.89 16.59 -22.25
CA SER A 286 11.09 17.12 -21.62
C SER A 286 11.17 16.85 -20.12
N ALA A 287 10.11 16.30 -19.51
CA ALA A 287 10.15 15.90 -18.11
C ALA A 287 11.23 14.85 -17.87
N LEU A 288 11.93 14.96 -16.75
CA LEU A 288 12.97 14.01 -16.38
C LEU A 288 12.37 12.59 -16.33
N TRP A 289 13.13 11.60 -16.78
CA TRP A 289 12.70 10.20 -16.83
C TRP A 289 12.12 9.73 -15.49
N ASN A 290 12.70 10.12 -14.37
CA ASN A 290 12.23 9.76 -13.03
C ASN A 290 10.86 10.36 -12.66
N VAL A 291 10.43 11.41 -13.34
CA VAL A 291 9.06 11.95 -13.24
C VAL A 291 8.12 11.16 -14.14
N GLN A 292 8.54 10.83 -15.36
CA GLN A 292 7.77 10.02 -16.30
C GLN A 292 7.52 8.60 -15.74
N TYR A 293 8.53 7.95 -15.16
CA TYR A 293 8.42 6.60 -14.61
C TYR A 293 7.50 6.50 -13.39
N GLN A 294 7.40 7.54 -12.57
CA GLN A 294 6.48 7.50 -11.43
C GLN A 294 5.00 7.52 -11.85
N TYR A 295 4.69 8.08 -13.01
CA TYR A 295 3.31 8.28 -13.43
C TYR A 295 2.50 6.98 -13.51
N PRO A 296 2.98 5.89 -14.12
CA PRO A 296 2.28 4.62 -14.18
C PRO A 296 2.24 3.85 -12.85
N LEU A 297 2.96 4.31 -11.82
CA LEU A 297 3.04 3.61 -10.55
C LEU A 297 1.78 3.81 -9.71
N LEU A 298 1.26 2.71 -9.19
CA LEU A 298 0.19 2.65 -8.17
C LEU A 298 0.83 2.24 -6.85
N PRO A 299 1.15 3.18 -5.96
CA PRO A 299 1.77 2.86 -4.68
C PRO A 299 0.89 1.94 -3.85
N VAL A 300 1.44 0.81 -3.41
CA VAL A 300 0.81 -0.15 -2.51
C VAL A 300 1.20 0.12 -1.07
N MET A 301 2.47 0.47 -0.86
CA MET A 301 3.02 0.73 0.46
C MET A 301 4.22 1.68 0.37
N ARG A 302 4.32 2.57 1.35
CA ARG A 302 5.42 3.53 1.52
C ARG A 302 6.10 3.39 2.86
N MET A 303 7.29 3.98 2.95
CA MET A 303 8.08 4.03 4.19
C MET A 303 7.34 4.78 5.31
N SER A 304 6.53 5.78 5.00
CA SER A 304 5.70 6.50 5.96
C SER A 304 4.78 5.58 6.77
N GLU A 305 4.21 4.54 6.17
CA GLU A 305 3.37 3.58 6.89
C GLU A 305 4.16 2.79 7.93
N ILE A 306 5.41 2.47 7.65
CA ILE A 306 6.32 1.83 8.61
C ILE A 306 6.51 2.69 9.85
N TYR A 307 6.65 4.00 9.67
CA TYR A 307 6.72 4.96 10.77
C TYR A 307 5.43 4.94 11.59
N TYR A 308 4.25 4.96 10.98
CA TYR A 308 2.98 4.92 11.71
C TYR A 308 2.80 3.61 12.48
N ILE A 309 3.16 2.45 11.90
CA ILE A 309 3.11 1.16 12.60
C ILE A 309 4.01 1.18 13.83
N MET A 310 5.25 1.68 13.70
CA MET A 310 6.17 1.79 14.81
C MET A 310 5.67 2.78 15.89
N CYS A 311 5.16 3.93 15.47
CA CYS A 311 4.63 4.96 16.37
C CYS A 311 3.44 4.45 17.18
N GLU A 312 2.55 3.64 16.59
CA GLU A 312 1.38 3.10 17.29
C GLU A 312 1.78 2.16 18.43
N TYR A 313 2.81 1.33 18.25
CA TYR A 313 3.36 0.50 19.31
C TYR A 313 4.08 1.33 20.36
N LEU A 314 4.94 2.25 19.93
CA LEU A 314 5.72 3.10 20.82
C LEU A 314 4.84 4.06 21.64
N ALA A 315 3.68 4.46 21.13
CA ALA A 315 2.75 5.29 21.91
C ALA A 315 2.30 4.63 23.23
N GLU A 316 2.31 3.29 23.28
CA GLU A 316 1.99 2.52 24.48
C GLU A 316 3.21 2.26 25.37
N THR A 317 4.40 2.18 24.78
CA THR A 317 5.62 1.70 25.48
C THR A 317 6.67 2.78 25.73
N ASP A 318 6.75 3.78 24.84
CA ASP A 318 7.74 4.87 24.89
C ASP A 318 7.22 6.07 24.07
N LEU A 319 6.26 6.80 24.62
CA LEU A 319 5.62 7.93 23.95
C LEU A 319 6.61 9.02 23.47
N PRO A 320 7.63 9.43 24.25
CA PRO A 320 8.62 10.39 23.76
C PRO A 320 9.33 9.92 22.49
N ARG A 321 9.68 8.65 22.42
CA ARG A 321 10.30 8.05 21.24
C ARG A 321 9.32 7.98 20.04
N ALA A 322 8.05 7.70 20.30
CA ALA A 322 7.00 7.75 19.28
C ALA A 322 6.88 9.15 18.67
N ILE A 323 6.85 10.20 19.49
CA ILE A 323 6.77 11.59 19.05
C ILE A 323 8.00 11.96 18.21
N ASN A 324 9.21 11.63 18.65
CA ASN A 324 10.43 11.91 17.92
C ASN A 324 10.47 11.17 16.56
N LEU A 325 10.01 9.93 16.53
CA LEU A 325 9.94 9.14 15.29
C LEU A 325 8.95 9.77 14.30
N LEU A 326 7.77 10.16 14.75
CA LEU A 326 6.80 10.83 13.89
C LEU A 326 7.30 12.21 13.43
N ASN A 327 7.99 12.95 14.28
CA ASN A 327 8.59 14.24 13.92
C ASN A 327 9.64 14.08 12.80
N THR A 328 10.41 12.99 12.78
CA THR A 328 11.31 12.69 11.66
C THR A 328 10.56 12.63 10.33
N LEU A 329 9.42 11.95 10.28
CA LEU A 329 8.57 11.90 9.09
C LEU A 329 7.95 13.28 8.77
N LYS A 330 7.43 13.99 9.77
CA LYS A 330 6.80 15.31 9.61
C LYS A 330 7.80 16.33 9.04
N ILE A 331 9.02 16.37 9.55
CA ILE A 331 10.09 17.21 9.03
C ILE A 331 10.38 16.87 7.56
N ALA A 332 10.46 15.59 7.23
CA ALA A 332 10.67 15.15 5.85
C ALA A 332 9.51 15.51 4.90
N ARG A 333 8.33 15.80 5.44
CA ARG A 333 7.16 16.32 4.71
C ARG A 333 7.01 17.84 4.81
N GLY A 334 7.95 18.56 5.43
CA GLY A 334 7.89 20.00 5.64
C GLY A 334 6.78 20.45 6.61
N ALA A 335 6.24 19.52 7.39
CA ALA A 335 5.22 19.76 8.40
C ALA A 335 5.85 20.19 9.74
N ALA A 336 5.10 20.90 10.56
CA ALA A 336 5.54 21.32 11.89
C ALA A 336 5.72 20.12 12.83
N GLU A 337 6.77 20.17 13.66
CA GLU A 337 7.00 19.16 14.68
C GLU A 337 5.89 19.16 15.74
N LEU A 338 5.62 18.00 16.29
CA LEU A 338 4.72 17.84 17.44
C LEU A 338 5.46 18.18 18.73
N ASN A 339 4.72 18.77 19.66
CA ASN A 339 5.22 19.01 21.00
C ASN A 339 5.40 17.68 21.77
N THR A 340 6.46 17.57 22.56
CA THR A 340 6.78 16.38 23.38
C THR A 340 5.87 16.23 24.61
N SER A 341 5.04 17.22 24.92
CA SER A 341 4.10 17.20 26.06
C SER A 341 2.72 16.63 25.75
N LEU A 342 2.52 16.07 24.53
CA LEU A 342 1.25 15.46 24.17
C LEU A 342 0.95 14.23 25.03
N THR A 343 -0.33 14.05 25.38
CA THR A 343 -0.83 12.78 25.88
C THR A 343 -0.81 11.72 24.77
N LYS A 344 -0.89 10.45 25.16
CA LYS A 344 -0.96 9.34 24.19
C LYS A 344 -2.12 9.50 23.20
N ASP A 345 -3.30 9.85 23.68
CA ASP A 345 -4.48 9.95 22.83
C ASP A 345 -4.37 11.13 21.87
N GLU A 346 -3.89 12.28 22.32
CA GLU A 346 -3.60 13.42 21.44
C GLU A 346 -2.54 13.08 20.38
N PHE A 347 -1.49 12.34 20.76
CA PHE A 347 -0.47 11.89 19.82
C PHE A 347 -1.06 10.95 18.77
N LEU A 348 -1.84 9.95 19.17
CA LEU A 348 -2.47 9.00 18.24
C LEU A 348 -3.42 9.70 17.27
N ASP A 349 -4.23 10.65 17.74
CA ASP A 349 -5.13 11.41 16.87
C ASP A 349 -4.35 12.26 15.85
N ARG A 350 -3.23 12.90 16.26
CA ARG A 350 -2.34 13.62 15.34
C ARG A 350 -1.69 12.68 14.32
N MET A 351 -1.25 11.52 14.75
CA MET A 351 -0.62 10.51 13.90
C MET A 351 -1.62 9.94 12.86
N TYR A 352 -2.85 9.62 13.27
CA TYR A 352 -3.87 9.12 12.34
C TYR A 352 -4.30 10.18 11.32
N MET A 353 -4.33 11.45 11.74
CA MET A 353 -4.56 12.56 10.81
C MET A 353 -3.39 12.69 9.82
N ASP A 354 -2.15 12.54 10.27
CA ASP A 354 -0.98 12.57 9.39
C ASP A 354 -0.99 11.40 8.39
N ALA A 355 -1.35 10.19 8.84
CA ALA A 355 -1.54 9.02 7.97
C ALA A 355 -2.66 9.22 6.94
N THR A 356 -3.75 9.93 7.31
CA THR A 356 -4.82 10.32 6.38
C THR A 356 -4.29 11.24 5.29
N ARG A 357 -3.49 12.26 5.66
CA ARG A 357 -2.84 13.18 4.70
C ARG A 357 -1.91 12.46 3.74
N GLU A 358 -1.17 11.48 4.22
CA GLU A 358 -0.23 10.69 3.43
C GLU A 358 -0.95 9.85 2.37
N SER A 359 -2.10 9.27 2.73
CA SER A 359 -2.87 8.33 1.89
C SER A 359 -3.94 9.00 1.02
N ILE A 360 -3.94 10.34 0.92
CA ILE A 360 -4.88 11.07 0.06
C ILE A 360 -4.86 10.51 -1.36
N ALA A 361 -6.04 10.16 -1.87
CA ALA A 361 -6.29 9.60 -3.20
C ALA A 361 -5.59 8.24 -3.46
N GLU A 362 -5.27 7.46 -2.42
CA GLU A 362 -4.65 6.13 -2.53
C GLU A 362 -5.47 5.01 -1.87
N GLY A 363 -6.69 5.32 -1.41
CA GLY A 363 -7.63 4.33 -0.88
C GLY A 363 -7.31 3.78 0.52
N GLN A 364 -6.18 4.15 1.14
CA GLN A 364 -5.76 3.56 2.42
C GLN A 364 -6.49 4.15 3.63
N THR A 365 -7.07 5.34 3.51
CA THR A 365 -7.83 5.98 4.59
C THR A 365 -8.99 5.13 5.08
N PHE A 366 -9.74 4.49 4.16
CA PHE A 366 -10.84 3.58 4.50
C PHE A 366 -10.37 2.42 5.39
N TYR A 367 -9.26 1.78 5.03
CA TYR A 367 -8.71 0.65 5.79
C TYR A 367 -8.14 1.08 7.15
N LEU A 368 -7.54 2.27 7.23
CA LEU A 368 -7.06 2.82 8.49
C LEU A 368 -8.20 2.97 9.50
N TYR A 369 -9.26 3.69 9.13
CA TYR A 369 -10.39 3.93 10.04
C TYR A 369 -11.21 2.67 10.31
N LYS A 370 -11.36 1.77 9.34
CA LYS A 370 -11.94 0.43 9.54
C LYS A 370 -11.19 -0.37 10.61
N ARG A 371 -9.85 -0.44 10.50
CA ARG A 371 -9.00 -1.13 11.48
C ARG A 371 -9.15 -0.55 12.89
N LEU A 372 -9.34 0.76 12.99
CA LEU A 372 -9.54 1.45 14.26
C LEU A 372 -10.98 1.38 14.77
N ASN A 373 -11.91 0.92 13.93
CA ASN A 373 -13.36 0.97 14.17
C ASN A 373 -13.84 2.37 14.60
N ARG A 374 -13.36 3.41 13.91
CA ARG A 374 -13.67 4.82 14.17
C ARG A 374 -14.41 5.43 13.00
N ASP A 375 -15.15 6.50 13.25
CA ASP A 375 -15.73 7.34 12.20
C ASP A 375 -14.66 7.98 11.34
N MET A 376 -14.93 8.08 10.03
CA MET A 376 -14.02 8.76 9.10
C MET A 376 -14.22 10.28 9.20
N TYR A 377 -13.18 11.04 8.84
CA TYR A 377 -13.23 12.49 8.77
C TYR A 377 -13.05 12.99 7.34
N ASN A 378 -13.96 13.82 6.85
CA ASN A 378 -13.95 14.33 5.47
C ASN A 378 -13.30 15.74 5.31
N GLY A 379 -12.68 16.24 6.37
CA GLY A 379 -12.13 17.60 6.43
C GLY A 379 -13.11 18.64 7.00
N GLU A 380 -14.38 18.30 7.22
CA GLU A 380 -15.41 19.19 7.74
C GLU A 380 -16.13 18.62 8.95
N TYR A 381 -16.60 17.39 8.83
CA TYR A 381 -17.30 16.67 9.91
C TYR A 381 -16.99 15.18 9.89
N PRO A 382 -17.18 14.48 11.02
CA PRO A 382 -17.07 13.04 11.05
C PRO A 382 -18.18 12.40 10.21
N ILE A 383 -17.82 11.34 9.48
CA ILE A 383 -18.76 10.49 8.72
C ILE A 383 -19.01 9.27 9.59
N ASP A 384 -20.26 9.13 10.05
CA ASP A 384 -20.70 7.97 10.81
C ASP A 384 -20.48 6.67 10.01
N MET A 385 -19.67 5.78 10.55
CA MET A 385 -19.34 4.48 9.96
C MET A 385 -19.96 3.30 10.72
N SER A 386 -20.89 3.56 11.61
CA SER A 386 -21.67 2.53 12.32
C SER A 386 -22.55 1.71 11.38
N GLY A 387 -23.16 0.65 11.90
CA GLY A 387 -24.14 -0.16 11.17
C GLY A 387 -23.56 -0.99 10.03
N GLY A 388 -22.30 -1.45 10.16
CA GLY A 388 -21.69 -2.35 9.18
C GLY A 388 -21.15 -1.68 7.91
N LYS A 389 -21.12 -0.34 7.85
CA LYS A 389 -20.67 0.41 6.65
C LYS A 389 -19.23 0.12 6.23
N TYR A 390 -18.43 -0.44 7.13
CA TYR A 390 -17.06 -0.89 6.81
C TYR A 390 -16.99 -2.26 6.13
N VAL A 391 -18.08 -2.99 6.02
CA VAL A 391 -18.13 -4.30 5.38
C VAL A 391 -18.88 -4.18 4.07
N ILE A 392 -18.16 -4.33 2.96
CA ILE A 392 -18.80 -4.35 1.65
C ILE A 392 -19.52 -5.69 1.49
N PRO A 393 -20.80 -5.70 1.06
CA PRO A 393 -21.50 -6.95 0.80
C PRO A 393 -20.78 -7.83 -0.21
N LEU A 394 -20.86 -9.14 -0.01
CA LEU A 394 -20.36 -10.09 -1.01
C LEU A 394 -21.07 -9.88 -2.34
N PRO A 395 -20.39 -10.13 -3.46
CA PRO A 395 -21.03 -10.10 -4.78
C PRO A 395 -22.19 -11.09 -4.89
N ASP A 396 -23.21 -10.74 -5.68
CA ASP A 396 -24.38 -11.59 -5.88
C ASP A 396 -24.00 -13.00 -6.41
N SER A 397 -22.91 -13.12 -7.19
CA SER A 397 -22.38 -14.41 -7.64
C SER A 397 -21.97 -15.35 -6.51
N GLU A 398 -21.48 -14.82 -5.39
CA GLU A 398 -21.07 -15.62 -4.23
C GLU A 398 -22.26 -16.05 -3.36
N THR A 399 -23.32 -15.25 -3.35
CA THR A 399 -24.51 -15.54 -2.54
C THR A 399 -25.45 -16.56 -3.19
N ILE A 400 -25.40 -16.74 -4.50
CA ILE A 400 -26.21 -17.71 -5.25
C ILE A 400 -25.67 -19.15 -5.09
N ILE A 401 -24.37 -19.30 -4.80
CA ILE A 401 -23.66 -20.58 -4.76
C ILE A 401 -23.65 -21.19 -3.36
N GLN A 402 -24.01 -20.43 -2.35
CA GLN A 402 -24.15 -20.90 -0.95
C GLN A 402 -25.54 -21.48 -0.72
#